data_26a8ba5393a1ae67c28006f630680965
#
_entry.id   26a8ba5393a1ae67c28006f630680965
#
_cell.length_a   1.000
_cell.length_b   1.000
_cell.length_c   1.000
_cell.angle_alpha   90.00
_cell.angle_beta   90.00
_cell.angle_gamma   90.00
#
_symmetry.space_group_name_H-M   'P 1'
#
loop_
_entity.id
_entity.type
_entity.pdbx_description
1 polymer ?
#
loop_
_entity_poly.entity_id
_entity_poly.type
_entity_poly.pdbx_seq_one_letter_code
_entity_poly.pdbx_strand_id
1 'polypeptide(L)'
;MPHARSTAARPILALLATLLLGHAAPASAQIELTDDAGQRIVLAQPAQRIVSLAPHVTEILFAAGAGERVVGVVAYSDYPEAARALPQVGGYTQVDLEAIVGLRPDLVIGWRSGNRDAHLARLQAMGIPVYLNEPRSLDDVARSLEQFGRLAGSEDAAHAAATAFRTRHAALAARYAGQPLVRTFYQIWDRPLMTVNDEHLIADVIRLCGGSNVFGGLSQLAPTIGVEAVLAANPEAIVASGMGDARPEWLDQWARWPQLEATRRDNLFFVPPDLIQRHTPRILDGAERLCAQLETARARRPATGADGN
;
A
#
# COMPACT_ATOMS: atom_id res chain seq x y z
N MET A 1 -76.33 57.47 39.57
CA MET A 1 -75.00 57.52 40.21
C MET A 1 -74.78 56.22 40.97
N PRO A 2 -73.65 55.49 40.92
CA PRO A 2 -72.37 55.68 40.27
C PRO A 2 -71.85 54.42 39.50
N HIS A 3 -71.04 54.68 38.58
CA HIS A 3 -69.79 54.07 38.04
C HIS A 3 -69.52 52.56 38.21
N ALA A 4 -69.57 51.86 37.05
CA ALA A 4 -68.91 50.58 36.79
C ALA A 4 -67.43 50.81 36.41
N ARG A 5 -66.54 50.09 36.98
CA ARG A 5 -65.13 49.97 36.51
C ARG A 5 -64.89 48.58 35.91
N SER A 6 -64.67 48.60 34.62
CA SER A 6 -64.11 47.45 33.83
C SER A 6 -62.67 47.22 34.18
N THR A 7 -62.32 45.97 34.51
CA THR A 7 -60.92 45.50 34.58
C THR A 7 -60.65 44.47 33.48
N ALA A 8 -59.77 44.86 32.55
CA ALA A 8 -59.38 44.09 31.41
C ALA A 8 -58.50 42.91 31.80
N ALA A 9 -58.85 41.70 31.34
CA ALA A 9 -58.01 40.54 31.34
C ALA A 9 -56.99 40.65 30.18
N ARG A 10 -55.73 40.68 30.48
CA ARG A 10 -54.63 40.61 29.50
C ARG A 10 -54.26 39.12 29.28
N PRO A 11 -54.00 38.72 28.05
CA PRO A 11 -53.79 37.28 27.75
C PRO A 11 -52.36 36.84 28.09
N ILE A 12 -52.25 35.71 28.81
CA ILE A 12 -51.05 34.90 28.99
C ILE A 12 -50.94 34.00 27.74
N LEU A 13 -50.43 34.57 26.64
CA LEU A 13 -50.25 33.84 25.37
C LEU A 13 -48.91 34.14 24.68
N ALA A 14 -47.86 34.40 25.45
CA ALA A 14 -46.58 34.81 24.87
C ALA A 14 -45.36 34.02 25.43
N LEU A 15 -45.52 32.78 25.95
CA LEU A 15 -44.39 32.04 26.55
C LEU A 15 -44.28 30.58 26.12
N LEU A 16 -44.81 30.19 24.95
CA LEU A 16 -44.66 28.80 24.43
C LEU A 16 -44.01 28.73 23.03
N ALA A 17 -43.37 29.79 22.54
CA ALA A 17 -42.80 29.83 21.19
C ALA A 17 -41.27 29.72 21.11
N THR A 18 -40.56 29.38 22.19
CA THR A 18 -39.07 29.43 22.23
C THR A 18 -38.39 28.11 22.60
N LEU A 19 -39.01 26.96 22.45
CA LEU A 19 -38.38 25.66 22.77
C LEU A 19 -38.33 24.67 21.59
N LEU A 20 -38.31 25.13 20.36
CA LEU A 20 -38.10 24.31 19.15
C LEU A 20 -36.89 24.80 18.37
N LEU A 21 -35.79 25.20 19.06
CA LEU A 21 -34.46 25.19 18.49
C LEU A 21 -34.01 23.71 18.46
N GLY A 22 -34.48 23.01 17.43
CA GLY A 22 -34.04 21.69 17.13
C GLY A 22 -32.52 21.66 17.11
N HIS A 23 -31.92 20.79 17.90
CA HIS A 23 -30.54 20.38 17.76
C HIS A 23 -30.41 19.79 16.37
N ALA A 24 -30.04 20.59 15.37
CA ALA A 24 -29.52 20.10 14.11
C ALA A 24 -28.21 19.35 14.50
N ALA A 25 -28.30 18.04 14.71
CA ALA A 25 -27.11 17.22 14.77
C ALA A 25 -26.28 17.56 13.52
N PRO A 26 -24.97 17.82 13.63
CA PRO A 26 -24.15 18.05 12.46
C PRO A 26 -24.37 16.84 11.54
N ALA A 27 -24.90 17.08 10.35
CA ALA A 27 -24.97 16.06 9.32
C ALA A 27 -23.53 15.64 9.04
N SER A 28 -23.11 14.52 9.59
CA SER A 28 -21.81 13.95 9.28
C SER A 28 -21.77 13.74 7.77
N ALA A 29 -20.87 14.43 7.09
CA ALA A 29 -20.76 14.32 5.66
C ALA A 29 -20.46 12.85 5.32
N GLN A 30 -21.33 12.25 4.49
CA GLN A 30 -21.17 10.91 4.01
C GLN A 30 -19.83 10.76 3.29
N ILE A 31 -19.07 9.72 3.63
CA ILE A 31 -17.79 9.43 3.00
C ILE A 31 -18.06 8.63 1.74
N GLU A 32 -17.62 9.16 0.61
CA GLU A 32 -17.72 8.51 -0.68
C GLU A 32 -16.32 8.42 -1.30
N LEU A 33 -15.89 7.22 -1.66
CA LEU A 33 -14.63 6.93 -2.33
C LEU A 33 -14.82 5.87 -3.41
N THR A 34 -13.98 5.95 -4.44
CA THR A 34 -13.82 4.85 -5.40
C THR A 34 -12.55 4.10 -5.03
N ASP A 35 -12.66 2.77 -4.91
CA ASP A 35 -11.54 1.88 -4.60
C ASP A 35 -10.69 1.58 -5.86
N ASP A 36 -9.59 0.83 -5.66
CA ASP A 36 -8.69 0.47 -6.76
C ASP A 36 -9.25 -0.62 -7.71
N ALA A 37 -10.46 -1.15 -7.43
CA ALA A 37 -11.22 -1.98 -8.35
C ALA A 37 -12.28 -1.17 -9.15
N GLY A 38 -12.37 0.15 -8.90
CA GLY A 38 -13.38 1.02 -9.51
C GLY A 38 -14.76 0.93 -8.85
N GLN A 39 -14.86 0.32 -7.67
CA GLN A 39 -16.12 0.23 -6.92
C GLN A 39 -16.33 1.45 -6.04
N ARG A 40 -17.55 1.98 -6.04
CA ARG A 40 -17.96 3.08 -5.16
C ARG A 40 -18.26 2.56 -3.77
N ILE A 41 -17.53 3.03 -2.78
CA ILE A 41 -17.73 2.73 -1.37
C ILE A 41 -18.33 3.94 -0.69
N VAL A 42 -19.39 3.70 0.08
CA VAL A 42 -20.14 4.73 0.77
C VAL A 42 -20.27 4.38 2.24
N LEU A 43 -19.76 5.24 3.13
CA LEU A 43 -19.90 5.10 4.57
C LEU A 43 -20.69 6.30 5.12
N ALA A 44 -21.64 6.04 5.99
CA ALA A 44 -22.41 7.11 6.64
C ALA A 44 -21.59 7.95 7.61
N GLN A 45 -20.52 7.37 8.15
CA GLN A 45 -19.56 7.98 9.06
C GLN A 45 -18.21 7.27 8.95
N PRO A 46 -17.11 7.85 9.46
CA PRO A 46 -15.81 7.17 9.50
C PRO A 46 -15.87 5.82 10.20
N ALA A 47 -15.23 4.83 9.59
CA ALA A 47 -15.17 3.48 10.11
C ALA A 47 -14.51 3.46 11.49
N GLN A 48 -15.10 2.73 12.43
CA GLN A 48 -14.60 2.58 13.80
C GLN A 48 -14.06 1.16 14.06
N ARG A 49 -14.41 0.20 13.20
CA ARG A 49 -14.03 -1.20 13.33
C ARG A 49 -13.57 -1.74 11.98
N ILE A 50 -12.29 -1.63 11.73
CA ILE A 50 -11.68 -1.97 10.43
C ILE A 50 -11.00 -3.34 10.54
N VAL A 51 -11.29 -4.25 9.62
CA VAL A 51 -10.51 -5.47 9.41
C VAL A 51 -9.61 -5.31 8.20
N SER A 52 -8.32 -5.58 8.39
CA SER A 52 -7.29 -5.52 7.36
C SER A 52 -6.98 -6.91 6.82
N LEU A 53 -7.13 -7.11 5.51
CA LEU A 53 -6.90 -8.40 4.86
C LEU A 53 -5.55 -8.52 4.14
N ALA A 54 -4.61 -7.60 4.40
CA ALA A 54 -3.24 -7.71 3.91
C ALA A 54 -2.25 -6.99 4.84
N PRO A 55 -0.99 -7.47 4.96
CA PRO A 55 0.02 -6.84 5.80
C PRO A 55 0.28 -5.37 5.44
N HIS A 56 0.35 -5.04 4.14
CA HIS A 56 0.55 -3.65 3.71
C HIS A 56 -0.65 -2.75 4.04
N VAL A 57 -1.87 -3.27 3.97
CA VAL A 57 -3.08 -2.53 4.39
C VAL A 57 -3.01 -2.18 5.88
N THR A 58 -2.56 -3.14 6.71
CA THR A 58 -2.34 -2.90 8.14
C THR A 58 -1.34 -1.76 8.36
N GLU A 59 -0.18 -1.82 7.73
CA GLU A 59 0.85 -0.78 7.86
C GLU A 59 0.37 0.60 7.42
N ILE A 60 -0.36 0.67 6.28
CA ILE A 60 -0.91 1.95 5.79
C ILE A 60 -1.94 2.51 6.76
N LEU A 61 -2.84 1.68 7.33
CA LEU A 61 -3.81 2.10 8.34
C LEU A 61 -3.13 2.72 9.57
N PHE A 62 -2.10 2.06 10.10
CA PHE A 62 -1.34 2.60 11.22
C PHE A 62 -0.62 3.91 10.85
N ALA A 63 0.01 3.96 9.67
CA ALA A 63 0.69 5.16 9.20
C ALA A 63 -0.28 6.34 8.94
N ALA A 64 -1.52 6.05 8.54
CA ALA A 64 -2.59 7.01 8.36
C ALA A 64 -3.26 7.44 9.68
N GLY A 65 -2.77 6.99 10.85
CA GLY A 65 -3.34 7.32 12.15
C GLY A 65 -4.62 6.57 12.51
N ALA A 66 -4.96 5.50 11.80
CA ALA A 66 -6.17 4.70 12.00
C ALA A 66 -5.93 3.41 12.82
N GLY A 67 -4.75 3.22 13.40
CA GLY A 67 -4.36 1.98 14.08
C GLY A 67 -5.31 1.53 15.19
N GLU A 68 -5.85 2.47 15.98
CA GLU A 68 -6.81 2.16 17.07
C GLU A 68 -8.17 1.64 16.57
N ARG A 69 -8.47 1.84 15.29
CA ARG A 69 -9.71 1.37 14.66
C ARG A 69 -9.56 -0.02 14.02
N VAL A 70 -8.34 -0.54 13.94
CA VAL A 70 -8.07 -1.88 13.42
C VAL A 70 -8.42 -2.92 14.48
N VAL A 71 -9.43 -3.76 14.19
CA VAL A 71 -9.93 -4.78 15.14
C VAL A 71 -9.54 -6.20 14.75
N GLY A 72 -8.98 -6.39 13.55
CA GLY A 72 -8.52 -7.70 13.07
C GLY A 72 -7.58 -7.55 11.88
N VAL A 73 -6.61 -8.46 11.79
CA VAL A 73 -5.56 -8.47 10.78
C VAL A 73 -5.32 -9.89 10.27
N VAL A 74 -4.72 -10.04 9.11
CA VAL A 74 -4.24 -11.33 8.61
C VAL A 74 -2.83 -11.65 9.13
N ALA A 75 -2.42 -12.91 8.99
CA ALA A 75 -1.06 -13.35 9.29
C ALA A 75 -0.01 -12.46 8.59
N TYR A 76 1.17 -12.32 9.21
CA TYR A 76 2.26 -11.43 8.78
C TYR A 76 1.97 -9.93 8.87
N SER A 77 0.87 -9.51 9.50
CA SER A 77 0.61 -8.12 9.87
C SER A 77 1.38 -7.77 11.15
N ASP A 78 2.69 -7.63 11.05
CA ASP A 78 3.63 -7.56 12.17
C ASP A 78 4.29 -6.18 12.35
N TYR A 79 3.90 -5.22 11.54
CA TYR A 79 4.37 -3.84 11.63
C TYR A 79 3.19 -2.85 11.60
N PRO A 80 3.22 -1.79 12.46
CA PRO A 80 4.15 -1.60 13.57
C PRO A 80 3.97 -2.67 14.65
N GLU A 81 4.83 -2.69 15.68
CA GLU A 81 4.77 -3.68 16.77
C GLU A 81 3.37 -3.81 17.39
N ALA A 82 2.62 -2.71 17.47
CA ALA A 82 1.25 -2.70 17.99
C ALA A 82 0.29 -3.60 17.18
N ALA A 83 0.55 -3.82 15.90
CA ALA A 83 -0.28 -4.68 15.05
C ALA A 83 -0.23 -6.15 15.47
N ARG A 84 0.87 -6.60 16.09
CA ARG A 84 1.05 -7.99 16.54
C ARG A 84 0.09 -8.41 17.64
N ALA A 85 -0.45 -7.45 18.39
CA ALA A 85 -1.42 -7.72 19.45
C ALA A 85 -2.86 -7.89 18.95
N LEU A 86 -3.12 -7.63 17.67
CA LEU A 86 -4.47 -7.69 17.11
C LEU A 86 -4.90 -9.12 16.78
N PRO A 87 -6.22 -9.42 16.91
CA PRO A 87 -6.78 -10.71 16.51
C PRO A 87 -6.46 -11.05 15.06
N GLN A 88 -5.97 -12.27 14.81
CA GLN A 88 -5.71 -12.75 13.46
C GLN A 88 -6.96 -13.41 12.87
N VAL A 89 -7.31 -13.04 11.64
CA VAL A 89 -8.46 -13.54 10.89
C VAL A 89 -8.03 -14.43 9.70
N GLY A 90 -6.97 -15.22 9.88
CA GLY A 90 -6.43 -16.13 8.86
C GLY A 90 -5.26 -15.54 8.08
N GLY A 91 -4.94 -16.13 6.92
CA GLY A 91 -3.94 -15.63 5.97
C GLY A 91 -4.57 -14.77 4.87
N TYR A 92 -3.77 -13.96 4.15
CA TYR A 92 -4.31 -13.09 3.09
C TYR A 92 -4.95 -13.85 1.92
N THR A 93 -4.49 -15.07 1.61
CA THR A 93 -5.12 -15.93 0.59
C THR A 93 -6.27 -16.79 1.13
N GLN A 94 -6.33 -16.99 2.44
CA GLN A 94 -7.33 -17.82 3.10
C GLN A 94 -7.76 -17.15 4.41
N VAL A 95 -8.75 -16.29 4.30
CA VAL A 95 -9.32 -15.59 5.47
C VAL A 95 -10.36 -16.44 6.18
N ASP A 96 -10.50 -16.25 7.49
CA ASP A 96 -11.54 -16.83 8.32
C ASP A 96 -12.76 -15.87 8.37
N LEU A 97 -13.78 -16.17 7.57
CA LEU A 97 -14.98 -15.34 7.46
C LEU A 97 -15.76 -15.27 8.79
N GLU A 98 -15.77 -16.36 9.57
CA GLU A 98 -16.49 -16.40 10.86
C GLU A 98 -15.79 -15.49 11.88
N ALA A 99 -14.45 -15.56 11.95
CA ALA A 99 -13.67 -14.66 12.78
C ALA A 99 -13.87 -13.19 12.38
N ILE A 100 -13.89 -12.88 11.07
CA ILE A 100 -14.14 -11.51 10.57
C ILE A 100 -15.52 -11.03 11.04
N VAL A 101 -16.57 -11.81 10.79
CA VAL A 101 -17.96 -11.45 11.18
C VAL A 101 -18.08 -11.31 12.70
N GLY A 102 -17.42 -12.18 13.47
CA GLY A 102 -17.40 -12.12 14.93
C GLY A 102 -16.80 -10.82 15.48
N LEU A 103 -15.88 -10.21 14.75
CA LEU A 103 -15.31 -8.89 15.08
C LEU A 103 -16.27 -7.73 14.76
N ARG A 104 -17.39 -7.97 14.09
CA ARG A 104 -18.40 -6.96 13.71
C ARG A 104 -17.78 -5.71 13.07
N PRO A 105 -17.02 -5.85 11.97
CA PRO A 105 -16.43 -4.71 11.29
C PRO A 105 -17.50 -3.85 10.61
N ASP A 106 -17.28 -2.56 10.59
CA ASP A 106 -18.03 -1.60 9.78
C ASP A 106 -17.33 -1.29 8.44
N LEU A 107 -16.07 -1.75 8.29
CA LEU A 107 -15.29 -1.72 7.05
C LEU A 107 -14.30 -2.88 7.01
N VAL A 108 -14.16 -3.50 5.85
CA VAL A 108 -13.05 -4.40 5.52
C VAL A 108 -12.21 -3.76 4.44
N ILE A 109 -10.89 -3.72 4.60
CA ILE A 109 -9.97 -3.30 3.54
C ILE A 109 -9.20 -4.52 3.06
N GLY A 110 -9.40 -4.85 1.78
CA GLY A 110 -8.80 -6.00 1.12
C GLY A 110 -7.72 -5.60 0.11
N TRP A 111 -6.97 -6.59 -0.33
CA TRP A 111 -5.97 -6.50 -1.38
C TRP A 111 -6.51 -7.17 -2.66
N ARG A 112 -6.69 -6.38 -3.72
CA ARG A 112 -7.37 -6.82 -4.94
C ARG A 112 -6.72 -8.05 -5.60
N SER A 113 -5.41 -8.06 -5.77
CA SER A 113 -4.69 -9.17 -6.43
C SER A 113 -4.27 -10.29 -5.48
N GLY A 114 -4.32 -10.08 -4.16
CA GLY A 114 -3.85 -11.04 -3.17
C GLY A 114 -4.94 -11.81 -2.43
N ASN A 115 -6.11 -11.20 -2.22
CA ASN A 115 -7.24 -11.88 -1.59
C ASN A 115 -8.06 -12.64 -2.64
N ARG A 116 -8.72 -13.73 -2.22
CA ARG A 116 -9.61 -14.48 -3.12
C ARG A 116 -10.92 -13.73 -3.33
N ASP A 117 -11.31 -13.53 -4.59
CA ASP A 117 -12.57 -12.85 -4.96
C ASP A 117 -13.80 -13.46 -4.26
N ALA A 118 -13.83 -14.79 -4.14
CA ALA A 118 -14.94 -15.49 -3.48
C ALA A 118 -15.11 -15.09 -2.00
N HIS A 119 -14.03 -14.82 -1.27
CA HIS A 119 -14.09 -14.36 0.12
C HIS A 119 -14.57 -12.90 0.20
N LEU A 120 -14.05 -12.04 -0.68
CA LEU A 120 -14.45 -10.62 -0.75
C LEU A 120 -15.94 -10.50 -1.11
N ALA A 121 -16.39 -11.21 -2.14
CA ALA A 121 -17.79 -11.25 -2.55
C ALA A 121 -18.73 -11.78 -1.41
N ARG A 122 -18.25 -12.75 -0.62
CA ARG A 122 -19.02 -13.26 0.51
C ARG A 122 -19.21 -12.24 1.63
N LEU A 123 -18.16 -11.46 1.94
CA LEU A 123 -18.24 -10.36 2.91
C LEU A 123 -19.22 -9.28 2.43
N GLN A 124 -19.14 -8.89 1.15
CA GLN A 124 -20.07 -7.93 0.54
C GLN A 124 -21.53 -8.43 0.58
N ALA A 125 -21.75 -9.72 0.28
CA ALA A 125 -23.08 -10.33 0.35
C ALA A 125 -23.67 -10.36 1.78
N MET A 126 -22.83 -10.31 2.81
CA MET A 126 -23.25 -10.15 4.22
C MET A 126 -23.52 -8.68 4.60
N GLY A 127 -23.43 -7.74 3.65
CA GLY A 127 -23.66 -6.32 3.88
C GLY A 127 -22.46 -5.58 4.51
N ILE A 128 -21.29 -6.19 4.57
CA ILE A 128 -20.08 -5.56 5.10
C ILE A 128 -19.44 -4.74 3.96
N PRO A 129 -19.19 -3.43 4.12
CA PRO A 129 -18.45 -2.64 3.15
C PRO A 129 -17.02 -3.19 2.97
N VAL A 130 -16.61 -3.40 1.71
CA VAL A 130 -15.26 -3.87 1.37
C VAL A 130 -14.62 -2.86 0.44
N TYR A 131 -13.52 -2.26 0.87
CA TYR A 131 -12.67 -1.38 0.08
C TYR A 131 -11.47 -2.17 -0.44
N LEU A 132 -11.21 -2.17 -1.75
CA LEU A 132 -10.09 -2.89 -2.36
C LEU A 132 -8.93 -1.95 -2.65
N ASN A 133 -7.75 -2.30 -2.15
CA ASN A 133 -6.51 -1.55 -2.33
C ASN A 133 -5.53 -2.31 -3.24
N GLU A 134 -4.92 -1.61 -4.18
CA GLU A 134 -3.93 -2.15 -5.14
C GLU A 134 -2.96 -1.05 -5.57
N PRO A 135 -2.02 -0.60 -4.74
CA PRO A 135 -1.03 0.39 -5.14
C PRO A 135 -0.09 -0.18 -6.20
N ARG A 136 0.01 0.49 -7.36
CA ARG A 136 0.87 0.10 -8.48
C ARG A 136 2.02 1.07 -8.73
N SER A 137 1.96 2.24 -8.13
CA SER A 137 2.99 3.27 -8.19
C SER A 137 3.31 3.81 -6.79
N LEU A 138 4.44 4.49 -6.67
CA LEU A 138 4.79 5.18 -5.41
C LEU A 138 3.74 6.25 -5.05
N ASP A 139 3.17 6.94 -6.04
CA ASP A 139 2.11 7.91 -5.79
C ASP A 139 0.82 7.24 -5.26
N ASP A 140 0.55 6.00 -5.63
CA ASP A 140 -0.59 5.25 -5.12
C ASP A 140 -0.45 4.92 -3.62
N VAL A 141 0.78 4.76 -3.13
CA VAL A 141 1.02 4.59 -1.68
C VAL A 141 0.61 5.85 -0.92
N ALA A 142 1.00 7.03 -1.41
CA ALA A 142 0.58 8.29 -0.82
C ALA A 142 -0.95 8.52 -0.90
N ARG A 143 -1.56 8.14 -2.04
CA ARG A 143 -3.02 8.17 -2.21
C ARG A 143 -3.71 7.21 -1.23
N SER A 144 -3.18 6.02 -1.03
CA SER A 144 -3.73 5.05 -0.07
C SER A 144 -3.71 5.56 1.37
N LEU A 145 -2.65 6.27 1.78
CA LEU A 145 -2.60 6.94 3.08
C LEU A 145 -3.78 7.91 3.24
N GLU A 146 -3.99 8.81 2.26
CA GLU A 146 -5.06 9.80 2.30
C GLU A 146 -6.45 9.16 2.27
N GLN A 147 -6.64 8.14 1.43
CA GLN A 147 -7.92 7.42 1.34
C GLN A 147 -8.25 6.69 2.65
N PHE A 148 -7.27 6.02 3.26
CA PHE A 148 -7.48 5.33 4.54
C PHE A 148 -7.75 6.31 5.68
N GLY A 149 -7.08 7.48 5.66
CA GLY A 149 -7.40 8.57 6.59
C GLY A 149 -8.85 9.03 6.48
N ARG A 150 -9.36 9.24 5.26
CA ARG A 150 -10.76 9.60 5.02
C ARG A 150 -11.73 8.50 5.46
N LEU A 151 -11.45 7.23 5.12
CA LEU A 151 -12.28 6.10 5.53
C LEU A 151 -12.36 5.97 7.05
N ALA A 152 -11.27 6.29 7.75
CA ALA A 152 -11.15 6.14 9.19
C ALA A 152 -11.38 7.46 9.96
N GLY A 153 -11.49 8.63 9.32
CA GLY A 153 -11.61 9.94 9.97
C GLY A 153 -10.33 10.33 10.73
N SER A 154 -9.17 10.06 10.12
CA SER A 154 -7.83 10.45 10.62
C SER A 154 -7.08 11.27 9.57
N GLU A 155 -7.79 12.15 8.85
CA GLU A 155 -7.32 12.88 7.68
C GLU A 155 -6.05 13.70 7.95
N ASP A 156 -5.94 14.35 9.10
CA ASP A 156 -4.77 15.19 9.42
C ASP A 156 -3.49 14.34 9.52
N ALA A 157 -3.54 13.21 10.22
CA ALA A 157 -2.42 12.29 10.35
C ALA A 157 -2.06 11.66 8.99
N ALA A 158 -3.07 11.25 8.23
CA ALA A 158 -2.92 10.68 6.91
C ALA A 158 -2.29 11.67 5.92
N HIS A 159 -2.75 12.92 5.92
CA HIS A 159 -2.19 13.98 5.07
C HIS A 159 -0.74 14.29 5.43
N ALA A 160 -0.41 14.36 6.72
CA ALA A 160 0.97 14.54 7.17
C ALA A 160 1.88 13.38 6.70
N ALA A 161 1.42 12.13 6.84
CA ALA A 161 2.16 10.95 6.39
C ALA A 161 2.34 10.93 4.86
N ALA A 162 1.29 11.22 4.09
CA ALA A 162 1.34 11.29 2.63
C ALA A 162 2.27 12.40 2.13
N THR A 163 2.25 13.57 2.79
CA THR A 163 3.14 14.69 2.46
C THR A 163 4.60 14.33 2.73
N ALA A 164 4.91 13.73 3.88
CA ALA A 164 6.25 13.28 4.21
C ALA A 164 6.75 12.22 3.19
N PHE A 165 5.88 11.28 2.80
CA PHE A 165 6.20 10.28 1.79
C PHE A 165 6.52 10.94 0.43
N ARG A 166 5.65 11.84 -0.07
CA ARG A 166 5.86 12.54 -1.35
C ARG A 166 7.14 13.37 -1.35
N THR A 167 7.45 14.04 -0.23
CA THR A 167 8.68 14.83 -0.08
C THR A 167 9.93 13.95 -0.21
N ARG A 168 9.94 12.81 0.48
CA ARG A 168 11.05 11.85 0.41
C ARG A 168 11.15 11.21 -0.98
N HIS A 169 10.03 10.83 -1.58
CA HIS A 169 9.97 10.32 -2.96
C HIS A 169 10.57 11.32 -3.96
N ALA A 170 10.15 12.59 -3.90
CA ALA A 170 10.66 13.63 -4.78
C ALA A 170 12.17 13.86 -4.60
N ALA A 171 12.68 13.79 -3.37
CA ALA A 171 14.12 13.91 -3.10
C ALA A 171 14.92 12.77 -3.73
N LEU A 172 14.42 11.52 -3.64
CA LEU A 172 15.02 10.36 -4.29
C LEU A 172 14.97 10.48 -5.81
N ALA A 173 13.82 10.87 -6.37
CA ALA A 173 13.66 11.08 -7.81
C ALA A 173 14.64 12.11 -8.35
N ALA A 174 14.81 13.24 -7.66
CA ALA A 174 15.76 14.28 -8.04
C ALA A 174 17.22 13.78 -7.98
N ARG A 175 17.57 12.97 -6.97
CA ARG A 175 18.91 12.42 -6.79
C ARG A 175 19.31 11.47 -7.91
N TYR A 176 18.37 10.66 -8.40
CA TYR A 176 18.65 9.62 -9.40
C TYR A 176 18.21 10.00 -10.82
N ALA A 177 17.68 11.20 -11.02
CA ALA A 177 17.30 11.71 -12.34
C ALA A 177 18.51 11.72 -13.31
N GLY A 178 18.27 11.23 -14.53
CA GLY A 178 19.28 11.25 -15.59
C GLY A 178 20.45 10.28 -15.43
N GLN A 179 20.42 9.40 -14.43
CA GLN A 179 21.44 8.37 -14.27
C GLN A 179 21.40 7.37 -15.44
N PRO A 180 22.56 6.86 -15.92
CA PRO A 180 22.61 5.84 -16.94
C PRO A 180 21.82 4.60 -16.51
N LEU A 181 20.89 4.14 -17.35
CA LEU A 181 20.00 3.00 -17.03
C LEU A 181 20.80 1.73 -16.76
N VAL A 182 20.40 1.00 -15.69
CA VAL A 182 20.90 -0.34 -15.37
C VAL A 182 19.85 -1.36 -15.74
N ARG A 183 20.18 -2.29 -16.65
CA ARG A 183 19.30 -3.39 -17.04
C ARG A 183 19.16 -4.35 -15.87
N THR A 184 17.98 -4.37 -15.25
CA THR A 184 17.73 -5.02 -13.96
C THR A 184 16.74 -6.17 -14.13
N PHE A 185 17.11 -7.34 -13.65
CA PHE A 185 16.18 -8.42 -13.38
C PHE A 185 15.82 -8.41 -11.90
N TYR A 186 14.53 -8.30 -11.58
CA TYR A 186 14.04 -8.45 -10.22
C TYR A 186 13.47 -9.85 -10.02
N GLN A 187 14.06 -10.63 -9.12
CA GLN A 187 13.63 -11.98 -8.77
C GLN A 187 12.79 -11.93 -7.49
N ILE A 188 11.46 -12.04 -7.64
CA ILE A 188 10.54 -12.01 -6.51
C ILE A 188 10.46 -13.36 -5.80
N TRP A 189 10.64 -14.47 -6.54
CA TRP A 189 10.57 -15.83 -6.01
C TRP A 189 11.48 -16.80 -6.78
N ASP A 190 11.87 -17.92 -6.18
CA ASP A 190 12.81 -18.89 -6.75
C ASP A 190 12.12 -20.09 -7.44
N ARG A 191 11.15 -20.70 -6.77
CA ARG A 191 10.48 -21.91 -7.28
C ARG A 191 8.96 -21.83 -7.11
N PRO A 192 8.21 -21.55 -8.22
CA PRO A 192 8.72 -21.25 -9.58
C PRO A 192 9.50 -19.93 -9.63
N LEU A 193 10.42 -19.81 -10.60
CA LEU A 193 11.14 -18.55 -10.82
C LEU A 193 10.16 -17.48 -11.30
N MET A 194 10.03 -16.41 -10.52
CA MET A 194 9.07 -15.34 -10.79
C MET A 194 9.74 -13.97 -10.81
N THR A 195 9.19 -13.09 -11.62
CA THR A 195 9.58 -11.68 -11.75
C THR A 195 8.35 -10.78 -11.63
N VAL A 196 8.51 -9.50 -11.97
CA VAL A 196 7.42 -8.51 -12.06
C VAL A 196 7.46 -7.81 -13.41
N ASN A 197 6.31 -7.34 -13.88
CA ASN A 197 6.22 -6.49 -15.09
C ASN A 197 6.32 -4.99 -14.72
N ASP A 198 6.20 -4.10 -15.71
CA ASP A 198 6.32 -2.65 -15.50
C ASP A 198 5.08 -1.99 -14.85
N GLU A 199 3.98 -2.71 -14.71
CA GLU A 199 2.80 -2.24 -13.97
C GLU A 199 2.90 -2.50 -12.45
N HIS A 200 3.90 -3.24 -12.00
CA HIS A 200 4.10 -3.56 -10.59
C HIS A 200 4.84 -2.42 -9.87
N LEU A 201 4.44 -2.10 -8.63
CA LEU A 201 5.07 -1.07 -7.81
C LEU A 201 6.60 -1.21 -7.68
N ILE A 202 7.12 -2.44 -7.63
CA ILE A 202 8.57 -2.68 -7.60
C ILE A 202 9.26 -2.17 -8.87
N ALA A 203 8.61 -2.26 -10.02
CA ALA A 203 9.17 -1.71 -11.26
C ALA A 203 9.23 -0.18 -11.23
N ASP A 204 8.28 0.46 -10.55
CA ASP A 204 8.32 1.91 -10.30
C ASP A 204 9.54 2.29 -9.44
N VAL A 205 9.85 1.51 -8.40
CA VAL A 205 11.08 1.67 -7.61
C VAL A 205 12.34 1.46 -8.45
N ILE A 206 12.34 0.45 -9.34
CA ILE A 206 13.47 0.23 -10.26
C ILE A 206 13.69 1.46 -11.16
N ARG A 207 12.61 2.01 -11.74
CA ARG A 207 12.67 3.22 -12.57
C ARG A 207 13.17 4.44 -11.79
N LEU A 208 12.66 4.64 -10.57
CA LEU A 208 13.12 5.70 -9.65
C LEU A 208 14.64 5.69 -9.49
N CYS A 209 15.24 4.51 -9.40
CA CYS A 209 16.68 4.33 -9.21
C CYS A 209 17.48 4.38 -10.54
N GLY A 210 16.85 4.71 -11.66
CA GLY A 210 17.48 4.65 -12.98
C GLY A 210 17.78 3.23 -13.43
N GLY A 211 16.94 2.27 -13.03
CA GLY A 211 16.94 0.92 -13.56
C GLY A 211 15.95 0.75 -14.71
N SER A 212 16.16 -0.28 -15.52
CA SER A 212 15.25 -0.74 -16.57
C SER A 212 14.92 -2.20 -16.33
N ASN A 213 13.66 -2.51 -16.06
CA ASN A 213 13.21 -3.88 -15.84
C ASN A 213 13.28 -4.67 -17.15
N VAL A 214 14.11 -5.71 -17.22
CA VAL A 214 14.29 -6.51 -18.45
C VAL A 214 13.08 -7.36 -18.81
N PHE A 215 12.11 -7.50 -17.88
CA PHE A 215 10.85 -8.22 -18.08
C PHE A 215 9.62 -7.32 -17.99
N GLY A 216 9.81 -6.00 -18.11
CA GLY A 216 8.74 -5.01 -17.98
C GLY A 216 7.57 -5.21 -18.95
N GLY A 217 7.82 -5.72 -20.15
CA GLY A 217 6.81 -5.92 -21.21
C GLY A 217 5.94 -7.18 -21.05
N LEU A 218 6.08 -7.98 -19.99
CA LEU A 218 5.24 -9.16 -19.78
C LEU A 218 3.82 -8.75 -19.35
N SER A 219 2.81 -9.53 -19.77
CA SER A 219 1.39 -9.18 -19.56
C SER A 219 0.89 -9.41 -18.13
N GLN A 220 1.49 -10.35 -17.40
CA GLN A 220 1.10 -10.66 -16.02
C GLN A 220 1.87 -9.78 -15.04
N LEU A 221 1.23 -9.36 -13.97
CA LEU A 221 1.85 -8.50 -12.93
C LEU A 221 3.08 -9.18 -12.28
N ALA A 222 2.95 -10.46 -11.96
CA ALA A 222 4.02 -11.28 -11.39
C ALA A 222 4.13 -12.62 -12.17
N PRO A 223 4.77 -12.60 -13.36
CA PRO A 223 4.85 -13.78 -14.21
C PRO A 223 5.90 -14.79 -13.74
N THR A 224 5.63 -16.07 -14.01
CA THR A 224 6.63 -17.13 -13.97
C THR A 224 7.44 -17.10 -15.27
N ILE A 225 8.76 -17.25 -15.14
CA ILE A 225 9.71 -17.27 -16.27
C ILE A 225 10.66 -18.46 -16.18
N GLY A 226 11.34 -18.79 -17.30
CA GLY A 226 12.43 -19.76 -17.31
C GLY A 226 13.80 -19.10 -17.08
N VAL A 227 14.76 -19.89 -16.62
CA VAL A 227 16.15 -19.44 -16.47
C VAL A 227 16.72 -18.99 -17.82
N GLU A 228 16.33 -19.66 -18.92
CA GLU A 228 16.75 -19.35 -20.29
C GLU A 228 16.35 -17.91 -20.70
N ALA A 229 15.20 -17.44 -20.23
CA ALA A 229 14.76 -16.06 -20.50
C ALA A 229 15.69 -15.04 -19.80
N VAL A 230 16.14 -15.33 -18.58
CA VAL A 230 17.09 -14.48 -17.86
C VAL A 230 18.46 -14.50 -18.56
N LEU A 231 18.92 -15.66 -19.00
CA LEU A 231 20.18 -15.79 -19.76
C LEU A 231 20.11 -14.99 -21.08
N ALA A 232 19.01 -15.09 -21.81
CA ALA A 232 18.80 -14.33 -23.04
C ALA A 232 18.70 -12.81 -22.79
N ALA A 233 18.03 -12.42 -21.70
CA ALA A 233 17.93 -11.02 -21.31
C ALA A 233 19.28 -10.44 -20.85
N ASN A 234 20.18 -11.25 -20.32
CA ASN A 234 21.52 -10.90 -19.83
C ASN A 234 21.53 -9.59 -19.01
N PRO A 235 20.84 -9.50 -17.86
CA PRO A 235 20.75 -8.29 -17.05
C PRO A 235 22.12 -7.88 -16.50
N GLU A 236 22.31 -6.55 -16.28
CA GLU A 236 23.51 -6.02 -15.61
C GLU A 236 23.46 -6.19 -14.09
N ALA A 237 22.24 -6.27 -13.53
CA ALA A 237 22.01 -6.48 -12.11
C ALA A 237 20.87 -7.49 -11.91
N ILE A 238 21.03 -8.40 -10.95
CA ILE A 238 19.98 -9.26 -10.44
C ILE A 238 19.70 -8.79 -9.02
N VAL A 239 18.47 -8.38 -8.77
CA VAL A 239 18.01 -7.97 -7.45
C VAL A 239 17.00 -9.01 -6.96
N ALA A 240 17.28 -9.63 -5.84
CA ALA A 240 16.40 -10.62 -5.25
C ALA A 240 15.70 -10.06 -4.03
N SER A 241 14.51 -10.56 -3.78
CA SER A 241 13.86 -10.52 -2.49
C SER A 241 13.54 -11.94 -2.07
N GLY A 242 13.49 -12.23 -0.80
CA GLY A 242 13.27 -13.59 -0.30
C GLY A 242 12.09 -13.64 0.65
N MET A 243 12.16 -14.57 1.59
CA MET A 243 11.31 -14.57 2.79
C MET A 243 12.18 -14.20 4.00
N GLY A 244 11.80 -13.12 4.69
CA GLY A 244 12.54 -12.62 5.85
C GLY A 244 13.75 -11.74 5.49
N ASP A 245 14.49 -11.32 6.52
CA ASP A 245 15.52 -10.29 6.42
C ASP A 245 16.88 -10.79 5.91
N ALA A 246 17.06 -12.10 5.83
CA ALA A 246 18.30 -12.69 5.37
C ALA A 246 18.34 -12.79 3.83
N ARG A 247 19.51 -12.48 3.26
CA ARG A 247 19.78 -12.70 1.84
C ARG A 247 19.57 -14.17 1.50
N PRO A 248 18.73 -14.51 0.51
CA PRO A 248 18.41 -15.90 0.21
C PRO A 248 19.58 -16.61 -0.49
N GLU A 249 19.89 -17.82 -0.06
CA GLU A 249 20.96 -18.65 -0.65
C GLU A 249 20.72 -18.94 -2.14
N TRP A 250 19.46 -19.01 -2.58
CA TRP A 250 19.16 -19.27 -3.99
C TRP A 250 19.62 -18.13 -4.94
N LEU A 251 19.90 -16.93 -4.43
CA LEU A 251 20.50 -15.87 -5.24
C LEU A 251 21.91 -16.25 -5.72
N ASP A 252 22.66 -17.04 -4.93
CA ASP A 252 23.99 -17.51 -5.30
C ASP A 252 23.97 -18.56 -6.41
N GLN A 253 22.82 -19.13 -6.72
CA GLN A 253 22.68 -20.06 -7.84
C GLN A 253 23.02 -19.41 -9.19
N TRP A 254 22.88 -18.08 -9.32
CA TRP A 254 23.27 -17.35 -10.53
C TRP A 254 24.77 -17.42 -10.81
N ALA A 255 25.61 -17.71 -9.83
CA ALA A 255 27.05 -17.94 -10.02
C ALA A 255 27.37 -19.12 -10.98
N ARG A 256 26.39 -20.01 -11.23
CA ARG A 256 26.52 -21.10 -12.20
C ARG A 256 26.60 -20.62 -13.65
N TRP A 257 26.23 -19.39 -13.91
CA TRP A 257 26.24 -18.74 -15.23
C TRP A 257 27.23 -17.56 -15.25
N PRO A 258 28.55 -17.81 -15.25
CA PRO A 258 29.56 -16.76 -15.19
C PRO A 258 29.56 -15.83 -16.42
N GLN A 259 28.91 -16.24 -17.52
CA GLN A 259 28.72 -15.42 -18.71
C GLN A 259 27.69 -14.31 -18.53
N LEU A 260 26.76 -14.40 -17.56
CA LEU A 260 25.82 -13.33 -17.24
C LEU A 260 26.57 -12.08 -16.79
N GLU A 261 26.17 -10.93 -17.31
CA GLU A 261 26.77 -9.66 -16.97
C GLU A 261 26.65 -9.35 -15.46
N ALA A 262 25.51 -9.62 -14.86
CA ALA A 262 25.29 -9.47 -13.43
C ALA A 262 26.24 -10.34 -12.60
N THR A 263 26.44 -11.60 -12.99
CA THR A 263 27.35 -12.54 -12.30
C THR A 263 28.80 -12.12 -12.46
N ARG A 264 29.22 -11.80 -13.69
CA ARG A 264 30.59 -11.41 -14.01
C ARG A 264 31.04 -10.15 -13.26
N ARG A 265 30.08 -9.23 -12.96
CA ARG A 265 30.33 -7.97 -12.26
C ARG A 265 29.96 -8.03 -10.78
N ASP A 266 29.62 -9.20 -10.25
CA ASP A 266 29.17 -9.37 -8.86
C ASP A 266 27.98 -8.46 -8.50
N ASN A 267 27.06 -8.24 -9.43
CA ASN A 267 25.86 -7.43 -9.26
C ASN A 267 24.64 -8.30 -8.85
N LEU A 268 24.83 -9.15 -7.84
CA LEU A 268 23.81 -9.99 -7.23
C LEU A 268 23.37 -9.36 -5.91
N PHE A 269 22.27 -8.64 -5.91
CA PHE A 269 21.83 -7.80 -4.82
C PHE A 269 20.59 -8.35 -4.11
N PHE A 270 20.39 -7.92 -2.89
CA PHE A 270 19.23 -8.31 -2.07
C PHE A 270 18.61 -7.07 -1.40
N VAL A 271 17.27 -7.00 -1.48
CA VAL A 271 16.47 -6.05 -0.73
C VAL A 271 15.47 -6.84 0.13
N PRO A 272 15.39 -6.62 1.45
CA PRO A 272 14.43 -7.31 2.31
C PRO A 272 13.00 -7.18 1.81
N PRO A 273 12.20 -8.27 1.80
CA PRO A 273 10.83 -8.25 1.28
C PRO A 273 9.93 -7.26 2.00
N ASP A 274 10.09 -7.09 3.28
CA ASP A 274 9.33 -6.15 4.09
C ASP A 274 9.49 -4.69 3.65
N LEU A 275 10.61 -4.38 2.99
CA LEU A 275 10.90 -3.02 2.52
C LEU A 275 10.52 -2.80 1.04
N ILE A 276 10.28 -3.86 0.25
CA ILE A 276 10.04 -3.68 -1.18
C ILE A 276 8.84 -4.45 -1.72
N GLN A 277 8.45 -5.57 -1.11
CA GLN A 277 7.25 -6.32 -1.50
C GLN A 277 5.99 -5.87 -0.76
N ARG A 278 6.13 -5.14 0.35
CA ARG A 278 5.01 -4.50 1.04
C ARG A 278 4.81 -3.09 0.48
N HIS A 279 3.65 -2.83 -0.07
CA HIS A 279 3.28 -1.56 -0.71
C HIS A 279 2.95 -0.50 0.33
N THR A 280 3.91 -0.13 1.18
CA THR A 280 3.77 0.73 2.38
C THR A 280 4.72 1.91 2.31
N PRO A 281 4.62 2.91 3.21
CA PRO A 281 5.60 4.00 3.25
C PRO A 281 7.05 3.55 3.40
N ARG A 282 7.32 2.37 4.00
CA ARG A 282 8.67 1.81 4.12
C ARG A 282 9.28 1.37 2.78
N ILE A 283 8.50 1.36 1.70
CA ILE A 283 9.04 1.06 0.36
C ILE A 283 10.13 2.05 -0.07
N LEU A 284 10.14 3.27 0.48
CA LEU A 284 11.21 4.22 0.24
C LEU A 284 12.53 3.82 0.90
N ASP A 285 12.51 3.05 2.00
CA ASP A 285 13.72 2.46 2.60
C ASP A 285 14.28 1.37 1.67
N GLY A 286 13.40 0.57 1.08
CA GLY A 286 13.74 -0.40 0.03
C GLY A 286 14.28 0.28 -1.23
N ALA A 287 13.68 1.40 -1.63
CA ALA A 287 14.13 2.20 -2.77
C ALA A 287 15.53 2.76 -2.56
N GLU A 288 15.85 3.32 -1.38
CA GLU A 288 17.19 3.81 -1.06
C GLU A 288 18.24 2.71 -1.18
N ARG A 289 17.94 1.49 -0.68
CA ARG A 289 18.84 0.33 -0.82
C ARG A 289 19.02 -0.07 -2.27
N LEU A 290 17.92 -0.20 -3.04
CA LEU A 290 17.98 -0.57 -4.44
C LEU A 290 18.75 0.48 -5.26
N CYS A 291 18.50 1.75 -5.03
CA CYS A 291 19.20 2.83 -5.72
C CYS A 291 20.72 2.76 -5.47
N ALA A 292 21.16 2.57 -4.23
CA ALA A 292 22.59 2.41 -3.89
C ALA A 292 23.20 1.16 -4.56
N GLN A 293 22.44 0.07 -4.67
CA GLN A 293 22.87 -1.15 -5.37
C GLN A 293 23.03 -0.89 -6.89
N LEU A 294 22.11 -0.17 -7.51
CA LEU A 294 22.22 0.20 -8.93
C LEU A 294 23.34 1.21 -9.16
N GLU A 295 23.65 2.11 -8.22
CA GLU A 295 24.88 2.93 -8.27
C GLU A 295 26.14 2.07 -8.26
N THR A 296 26.17 1.05 -7.39
CA THR A 296 27.27 0.08 -7.36
C THR A 296 27.41 -0.65 -8.71
N ALA A 297 26.29 -1.07 -9.32
CA ALA A 297 26.30 -1.71 -10.63
C ALA A 297 26.85 -0.79 -11.73
N ARG A 298 26.51 0.51 -11.70
CA ARG A 298 27.07 1.51 -12.63
C ARG A 298 28.57 1.67 -12.45
N ALA A 299 29.04 1.76 -11.21
CA ALA A 299 30.44 1.93 -10.89
C ALA A 299 31.30 0.73 -11.32
N ARG A 300 30.70 -0.47 -11.42
CA ARG A 300 31.36 -1.72 -11.88
C ARG A 300 31.34 -1.89 -13.41
N ARG A 301 30.80 -0.93 -14.16
CA ARG A 301 30.94 -0.93 -15.62
C ARG A 301 32.40 -0.71 -16.01
N PRO A 302 32.88 -1.37 -17.08
CA PRO A 302 34.20 -1.04 -17.63
C PRO A 302 34.25 0.45 -17.91
N ALA A 303 35.37 1.08 -17.64
CA ALA A 303 35.61 2.44 -18.14
C ALA A 303 35.33 2.43 -19.64
N THR A 304 34.41 3.27 -20.11
CA THR A 304 34.19 3.46 -21.56
C THR A 304 35.54 3.84 -22.15
N GLY A 305 36.14 2.89 -22.90
CA GLY A 305 37.52 2.91 -23.31
C GLY A 305 37.91 4.24 -23.97
N ALA A 306 39.01 4.72 -23.51
CA ALA A 306 39.97 5.45 -24.32
C ALA A 306 40.61 4.49 -25.34
N ASP A 307 39.80 3.73 -26.10
CA ASP A 307 40.25 2.89 -27.22
C ASP A 307 39.69 3.52 -28.49
N GLY A 308 40.37 4.53 -28.91
CA GLY A 308 40.11 5.24 -30.14
C GLY A 308 41.33 6.11 -30.51
N ASN A 309 42.42 5.45 -30.80
CA ASN A 309 43.42 6.05 -31.63
C ASN A 309 43.94 5.04 -32.65
#